data_32ff55be24f4b12fcfb1f2bbabfb47d1
#
_entry.id   32ff55be24f4b12fcfb1f2bbabfb47d1
#
_cell.length_a   1.000
_cell.length_b   1.000
_cell.length_c   1.000
_cell.angle_alpha   90.00
_cell.angle_beta   90.00
_cell.angle_gamma   90.00
#
_symmetry.space_group_name_H-M   'P 1'
#
loop_
_entity.id
_entity.type
_entity.pdbx_description
1 polymer ?
#
loop_
_entity_poly.entity_id
_entity_poly.type
_entity_poly.pdbx_seq_one_letter_code
_entity_poly.pdbx_strand_id
1 'polypeptide(L)'
;TQQVETYAAPSKGNKLLAGAYRLEKNGWIFVHLEGNPFQIGYQHGYLLADNINISWSAAIHVYWTEEEFGDSWYAARDIARLYVWQKIPLEYKFEMQGIVEGLKAAGYNNWDLWDVVAFNAWADIDAYWDAYFAKEPLHSGYIPLQKLEKGCSAFIATGDATADHQRVIGHDAW
;
A
#
# COMPACT_ATOMS: atom_id res chain seq x y z
N THR A 1 -25.75 -21.99 -6.84
CA THR A 1 -25.06 -21.05 -7.72
C THR A 1 -25.04 -19.71 -7.00
N GLN A 2 -23.90 -19.42 -6.29
CA GLN A 2 -23.66 -18.10 -5.73
C GLN A 2 -23.45 -17.12 -6.89
N GLN A 3 -24.22 -16.05 -6.88
CA GLN A 3 -24.06 -14.95 -7.83
C GLN A 3 -22.68 -14.32 -7.62
N VAL A 4 -21.92 -14.21 -8.69
CA VAL A 4 -20.71 -13.38 -8.74
C VAL A 4 -21.21 -11.94 -8.86
N GLU A 5 -21.15 -11.19 -7.77
CA GLU A 5 -21.43 -9.76 -7.85
C GLU A 5 -20.25 -9.08 -8.56
N THR A 6 -20.52 -8.61 -9.77
CA THR A 6 -19.57 -7.81 -10.54
C THR A 6 -19.77 -6.36 -10.12
N TYR A 7 -18.85 -5.81 -9.33
CA TYR A 7 -18.89 -4.40 -8.97
C TYR A 7 -18.44 -3.55 -10.15
N ALA A 8 -19.39 -2.73 -10.58
CA ALA A 8 -19.29 -1.57 -11.47
C ALA A 8 -18.20 -1.62 -12.54
N ALA A 9 -18.60 -2.03 -13.71
CA ALA A 9 -17.94 -1.52 -14.90
C ALA A 9 -17.91 0.03 -14.83
N PRO A 10 -16.79 0.67 -15.20
CA PRO A 10 -16.66 2.12 -15.15
C PRO A 10 -17.78 2.79 -15.91
N SER A 11 -18.25 3.92 -15.40
CA SER A 11 -19.19 4.77 -16.12
C SER A 11 -18.64 5.00 -17.52
N LYS A 12 -19.50 4.84 -18.53
CA LYS A 12 -19.17 5.11 -19.94
C LYS A 12 -18.50 6.49 -20.03
N GLY A 13 -17.18 6.54 -20.21
CA GLY A 13 -16.44 7.79 -20.35
C GLY A 13 -15.13 7.89 -19.57
N ASN A 14 -14.89 7.10 -18.52
CA ASN A 14 -13.60 7.16 -17.81
C ASN A 14 -12.57 6.25 -18.47
N LYS A 15 -11.76 6.82 -19.37
CA LYS A 15 -10.71 6.09 -20.09
C LYS A 15 -9.66 5.47 -19.19
N LEU A 16 -9.46 6.00 -17.96
CA LEU A 16 -8.49 5.48 -17.01
C LEU A 16 -8.92 4.15 -16.40
N LEU A 17 -10.22 3.84 -16.44
CA LEU A 17 -10.78 2.56 -15.96
C LEU A 17 -10.96 1.51 -17.07
N ALA A 18 -10.56 1.83 -18.30
CA ALA A 18 -10.71 0.89 -19.42
C ALA A 18 -9.94 -0.40 -19.14
N GLY A 19 -10.59 -1.55 -19.33
CA GLY A 19 -10.02 -2.88 -19.10
C GLY A 19 -9.99 -3.33 -17.64
N ALA A 20 -10.00 -2.43 -16.68
CA ALA A 20 -9.95 -2.78 -15.27
C ALA A 20 -11.30 -3.27 -14.74
N TYR A 21 -11.24 -4.24 -13.82
CA TYR A 21 -12.43 -4.73 -13.12
C TYR A 21 -12.12 -5.27 -11.73
N ARG A 22 -13.16 -5.34 -10.89
CA ARG A 22 -13.14 -5.95 -9.56
C ARG A 22 -14.19 -7.05 -9.51
N LEU A 23 -13.83 -8.19 -8.92
CA LEU A 23 -14.70 -9.34 -8.66
C LEU A 23 -14.61 -9.73 -7.19
N GLU A 24 -15.75 -10.07 -6.60
CA GLU A 24 -15.79 -10.66 -5.27
C GLU A 24 -16.30 -12.10 -5.33
N LYS A 25 -15.58 -13.01 -4.70
CA LYS A 25 -15.96 -14.41 -4.65
C LYS A 25 -15.44 -15.07 -3.38
N ASN A 26 -16.36 -15.66 -2.61
CA ASN A 26 -16.04 -16.41 -1.38
C ASN A 26 -15.18 -15.61 -0.38
N GLY A 27 -15.45 -14.33 -0.21
CA GLY A 27 -14.69 -13.43 0.68
C GLY A 27 -13.36 -12.93 0.10
N TRP A 28 -12.99 -13.31 -1.12
CA TRP A 28 -11.82 -12.80 -1.83
C TRP A 28 -12.21 -11.68 -2.79
N ILE A 29 -11.36 -10.69 -2.85
CA ILE A 29 -11.46 -9.59 -3.82
C ILE A 29 -10.37 -9.80 -4.86
N PHE A 30 -10.79 -9.92 -6.12
CA PHE A 30 -9.90 -10.00 -7.28
C PHE A 30 -10.00 -8.67 -8.04
N VAL A 31 -8.85 -8.09 -8.36
CA VAL A 31 -8.78 -6.94 -9.24
C VAL A 31 -7.91 -7.25 -10.44
N HIS A 32 -8.37 -6.80 -11.60
CA HIS A 32 -7.56 -6.74 -12.80
C HIS A 32 -7.26 -5.28 -13.10
N LEU A 33 -5.99 -4.97 -13.20
CA LEU A 33 -5.48 -3.62 -13.46
C LEU A 33 -4.57 -3.69 -14.69
N GLU A 34 -4.70 -2.72 -15.60
CA GLU A 34 -3.87 -2.68 -16.81
C GLU A 34 -3.59 -1.26 -17.27
N GLY A 35 -2.48 -1.08 -17.98
CA GLY A 35 -2.07 0.19 -18.55
C GLY A 35 -0.69 0.66 -18.08
N ASN A 36 -0.44 1.95 -18.18
CA ASN A 36 0.77 2.54 -17.62
C ASN A 36 0.68 2.68 -16.09
N PRO A 37 1.79 2.95 -15.38
CA PRO A 37 1.79 2.99 -13.92
C PRO A 37 0.74 3.92 -13.31
N PHE A 38 0.52 5.10 -13.89
CA PHE A 38 -0.52 6.01 -13.41
C PHE A 38 -1.95 5.44 -13.59
N GLN A 39 -2.22 4.77 -14.72
CA GLN A 39 -3.51 4.12 -14.97
C GLN A 39 -3.74 2.98 -13.99
N ILE A 40 -2.74 2.13 -13.77
CA ILE A 40 -2.79 1.04 -12.79
C ILE A 40 -3.10 1.59 -11.40
N GLY A 41 -2.39 2.63 -10.97
CA GLY A 41 -2.65 3.29 -9.70
C GLY A 41 -4.06 3.89 -9.61
N TYR A 42 -4.52 4.56 -10.66
CA TYR A 42 -5.87 5.12 -10.69
C TYR A 42 -6.95 4.04 -10.54
N GLN A 43 -6.82 2.94 -11.28
CA GLN A 43 -7.71 1.79 -11.20
C GLN A 43 -7.70 1.16 -9.81
N HIS A 44 -6.53 1.00 -9.22
CA HIS A 44 -6.33 0.51 -7.86
C HIS A 44 -7.08 1.40 -6.85
N GLY A 45 -6.78 2.69 -6.85
CA GLY A 45 -7.40 3.66 -5.95
C GLY A 45 -8.91 3.73 -6.10
N TYR A 46 -9.42 3.65 -7.33
CA TYR A 46 -10.86 3.70 -7.60
C TYR A 46 -11.60 2.41 -7.21
N LEU A 47 -11.09 1.25 -7.65
CA LEU A 47 -11.77 -0.04 -7.47
C LEU A 47 -11.70 -0.56 -6.03
N LEU A 48 -10.68 -0.16 -5.27
CA LEU A 48 -10.46 -0.57 -3.89
C LEU A 48 -10.60 0.57 -2.88
N ALA A 49 -11.24 1.69 -3.26
CA ALA A 49 -11.31 2.89 -2.45
C ALA A 49 -11.80 2.64 -1.01
N ASP A 50 -12.89 1.90 -0.85
CA ASP A 50 -13.45 1.55 0.46
C ASP A 50 -12.47 0.71 1.29
N ASN A 51 -11.85 -0.29 0.65
CA ASN A 51 -10.89 -1.18 1.30
C ASN A 51 -9.64 -0.43 1.74
N ILE A 52 -9.10 0.44 0.88
CA ILE A 52 -7.94 1.29 1.20
C ILE A 52 -8.29 2.20 2.38
N ASN A 53 -9.44 2.86 2.35
CA ASN A 53 -9.85 3.77 3.41
C ASN A 53 -10.08 3.06 4.75
N ILE A 54 -10.69 1.87 4.74
CA ILE A 54 -10.89 1.05 5.94
C ILE A 54 -9.53 0.61 6.50
N SER A 55 -8.64 0.10 5.67
CA SER A 55 -7.30 -0.37 6.08
C SER A 55 -6.47 0.78 6.65
N TRP A 56 -6.49 1.95 6.00
CA TRP A 56 -5.81 3.14 6.48
C TRP A 56 -6.37 3.62 7.82
N SER A 57 -7.70 3.70 7.96
CA SER A 57 -8.35 4.12 9.20
C SER A 57 -8.00 3.18 10.35
N ALA A 58 -7.97 1.86 10.09
CA ALA A 58 -7.58 0.88 11.08
C ALA A 58 -6.09 1.02 11.47
N ALA A 59 -5.20 1.21 10.49
CA ALA A 59 -3.77 1.40 10.75
C ALA A 59 -3.51 2.67 11.55
N ILE A 60 -4.15 3.78 11.19
CA ILE A 60 -4.04 5.04 11.95
C ILE A 60 -4.50 4.83 13.39
N HIS A 61 -5.64 4.18 13.59
CA HIS A 61 -6.17 3.95 14.93
C HIS A 61 -5.28 3.04 15.78
N VAL A 62 -4.65 2.04 15.19
CA VAL A 62 -3.84 1.05 15.92
C VAL A 62 -2.42 1.54 16.18
N TYR A 63 -1.79 2.16 15.18
CA TYR A 63 -0.36 2.46 15.23
C TYR A 63 -0.02 3.95 15.43
N TRP A 64 -1.01 4.84 15.23
CA TRP A 64 -0.77 6.27 15.13
C TRP A 64 -1.78 7.07 15.96
N THR A 65 -2.20 6.54 17.12
CA THR A 65 -3.17 7.21 18.00
C THR A 65 -2.56 8.46 18.63
N GLU A 66 -3.38 9.50 18.78
CA GLU A 66 -2.99 10.79 19.36
C GLU A 66 -2.48 10.68 20.80
N GLU A 67 -2.95 9.69 21.57
CA GLU A 67 -2.62 9.55 23.00
C GLU A 67 -1.16 9.14 23.25
N GLU A 68 -0.56 8.37 22.35
CA GLU A 68 0.77 7.80 22.57
C GLU A 68 1.87 8.55 21.80
N PHE A 69 1.56 9.14 20.65
CA PHE A 69 2.54 9.71 19.73
C PHE A 69 2.19 11.12 19.21
N GLY A 70 1.11 11.75 19.67
CA GLY A 70 0.72 13.09 19.22
C GLY A 70 0.49 13.16 17.71
N ASP A 71 1.07 14.16 17.04
CA ASP A 71 0.98 14.36 15.59
C ASP A 71 1.74 13.31 14.76
N SER A 72 1.72 12.05 15.19
CA SER A 72 2.55 10.97 14.64
C SER A 72 2.28 10.68 13.17
N TRP A 73 1.03 10.76 12.71
CA TRP A 73 0.73 10.59 11.28
C TRP A 73 1.32 11.71 10.42
N TYR A 74 1.28 12.94 10.90
CA TYR A 74 1.92 14.06 10.19
C TYR A 74 3.43 13.89 10.13
N ALA A 75 4.06 13.42 11.21
CA ALA A 75 5.49 13.07 11.21
C ALA A 75 5.80 11.95 10.22
N ALA A 76 4.98 10.89 10.17
CA ALA A 76 5.11 9.81 9.19
C ALA A 76 5.05 10.32 7.74
N ARG A 77 4.12 11.21 7.43
CA ARG A 77 4.00 11.87 6.12
C ARG A 77 5.22 12.71 5.78
N ASP A 78 5.76 13.44 6.76
CA ASP A 78 6.97 14.24 6.58
C ASP A 78 8.21 13.36 6.35
N ILE A 79 8.37 12.28 7.11
CA ILE A 79 9.43 11.30 6.90
C ILE A 79 9.32 10.69 5.50
N ALA A 80 8.12 10.26 5.11
CA ALA A 80 7.86 9.72 3.78
C ALA A 80 8.27 10.70 2.68
N ARG A 81 7.91 11.97 2.82
CA ARG A 81 8.24 13.04 1.89
C ARG A 81 9.73 13.35 1.83
N LEU A 82 10.40 13.46 2.97
CA LEU A 82 11.78 13.94 3.08
C LEU A 82 12.80 12.84 2.77
N TYR A 83 12.53 11.61 3.18
CA TYR A 83 13.54 10.54 3.19
C TYR A 83 13.20 9.36 2.27
N VAL A 84 11.91 9.00 2.16
CA VAL A 84 11.49 7.82 1.40
C VAL A 84 11.24 8.16 -0.07
N TRP A 85 10.48 9.21 -0.33
CA TRP A 85 10.06 9.60 -1.68
C TRP A 85 11.19 9.67 -2.70
N GLN A 86 12.34 10.19 -2.31
CA GLN A 86 13.47 10.36 -3.21
C GLN A 86 14.04 9.02 -3.69
N LYS A 87 13.85 7.95 -2.92
CA LYS A 87 14.37 6.60 -3.19
C LYS A 87 13.39 5.74 -4.00
N ILE A 88 12.13 6.14 -4.11
CA ILE A 88 11.10 5.42 -4.84
C ILE A 88 11.36 5.54 -6.35
N PRO A 89 11.39 4.42 -7.11
CA PRO A 89 11.46 4.45 -8.56
C PRO A 89 10.30 5.23 -9.20
N LEU A 90 10.56 5.84 -10.36
CA LEU A 90 9.62 6.76 -11.01
C LEU A 90 8.27 6.10 -11.34
N GLU A 91 8.29 4.84 -11.74
CA GLU A 91 7.08 4.07 -12.06
C GLU A 91 6.12 3.98 -10.87
N TYR A 92 6.63 3.68 -9.67
CA TYR A 92 5.81 3.63 -8.45
C TYR A 92 5.36 5.02 -7.99
N LYS A 93 6.13 6.07 -8.28
CA LYS A 93 5.69 7.45 -8.04
C LYS A 93 4.45 7.78 -8.87
N PHE A 94 4.42 7.39 -10.13
CA PHE A 94 3.24 7.56 -10.98
C PHE A 94 2.06 6.70 -10.51
N GLU A 95 2.32 5.47 -10.10
CA GLU A 95 1.28 4.60 -9.56
C GLU A 95 0.65 5.21 -8.30
N MET A 96 1.44 5.66 -7.33
CA MET A 96 0.93 6.32 -6.11
C MET A 96 0.14 7.59 -6.43
N GLN A 97 0.57 8.40 -7.39
CA GLN A 97 -0.21 9.54 -7.86
C GLN A 97 -1.55 9.11 -8.46
N GLY A 98 -1.53 8.03 -9.23
CA GLY A 98 -2.74 7.41 -9.77
C GLY A 98 -3.70 6.97 -8.67
N ILE A 99 -3.20 6.30 -7.62
CA ILE A 99 -4.02 5.86 -6.47
C ILE A 99 -4.76 7.04 -5.84
N VAL A 100 -4.07 8.16 -5.60
CA VAL A 100 -4.70 9.37 -5.06
C VAL A 100 -5.85 9.87 -5.95
N GLU A 101 -5.61 9.97 -7.24
CA GLU A 101 -6.63 10.45 -8.17
C GLU A 101 -7.80 9.44 -8.31
N GLY A 102 -7.53 8.15 -8.21
CA GLY A 102 -8.55 7.10 -8.15
C GLY A 102 -9.43 7.20 -6.90
N LEU A 103 -8.81 7.37 -5.72
CA LEU A 103 -9.50 7.58 -4.46
C LEU A 103 -10.41 8.82 -4.50
N LYS A 104 -9.90 9.95 -5.00
CA LYS A 104 -10.70 11.17 -5.17
C LYS A 104 -11.86 10.97 -6.12
N ALA A 105 -11.64 10.28 -7.23
CA ALA A 105 -12.70 9.96 -8.18
C ALA A 105 -13.79 9.04 -7.61
N ALA A 106 -13.44 8.22 -6.62
CA ALA A 106 -14.37 7.39 -5.86
C ALA A 106 -15.06 8.15 -4.70
N GLY A 107 -14.73 9.42 -4.47
CA GLY A 107 -15.35 10.27 -3.45
C GLY A 107 -14.51 10.54 -2.20
N TYR A 108 -13.34 9.94 -2.07
CA TYR A 108 -12.43 10.13 -0.93
C TYR A 108 -11.49 11.32 -1.15
N ASN A 109 -12.02 12.54 -1.02
CA ASN A 109 -11.32 13.78 -1.36
C ASN A 109 -10.28 14.25 -0.32
N ASN A 110 -10.24 13.64 0.85
CA ASN A 110 -9.33 13.97 1.95
C ASN A 110 -7.96 13.31 1.82
N TRP A 111 -7.77 12.42 0.85
CA TRP A 111 -6.49 11.79 0.57
C TRP A 111 -5.57 12.69 -0.27
N ASP A 112 -4.29 12.70 0.10
CA ASP A 112 -3.24 13.28 -0.73
C ASP A 112 -2.09 12.29 -1.00
N LEU A 113 -1.10 12.73 -1.77
CA LEU A 113 0.02 11.87 -2.15
C LEU A 113 0.81 11.36 -0.93
N TRP A 114 0.95 12.18 0.09
CA TRP A 114 1.78 11.82 1.25
C TRP A 114 1.08 10.82 2.16
N ASP A 115 -0.24 10.76 2.15
CA ASP A 115 -0.98 9.69 2.82
C ASP A 115 -0.71 8.35 2.15
N VAL A 116 -0.76 8.30 0.82
CA VAL A 116 -0.48 7.08 0.06
C VAL A 116 0.98 6.65 0.22
N VAL A 117 1.92 7.58 0.13
CA VAL A 117 3.36 7.28 0.29
C VAL A 117 3.65 6.78 1.69
N ALA A 118 3.17 7.46 2.74
CA ALA A 118 3.39 7.08 4.13
C ALA A 118 2.75 5.71 4.43
N PHE A 119 1.55 5.46 3.94
CA PHE A 119 0.87 4.19 4.16
C PHE A 119 1.60 3.01 3.50
N ASN A 120 2.17 3.20 2.31
CA ASN A 120 2.96 2.17 1.65
C ASN A 120 4.34 1.98 2.27
N ALA A 121 4.92 3.02 2.85
CA ALA A 121 6.27 3.03 3.39
C ALA A 121 6.31 2.90 4.93
N TRP A 122 5.24 2.50 5.59
CA TRP A 122 5.14 2.53 7.05
C TRP A 122 6.26 1.76 7.76
N ALA A 123 6.68 0.62 7.23
CA ALA A 123 7.78 -0.17 7.78
C ALA A 123 9.15 0.53 7.60
N ASP A 124 9.33 1.25 6.49
CA ASP A 124 10.54 2.05 6.23
C ASP A 124 10.58 3.31 7.10
N ILE A 125 9.42 3.91 7.37
CA ILE A 125 9.29 5.11 8.21
C ILE A 125 9.82 4.86 9.62
N ASP A 126 9.54 3.70 10.20
CA ASP A 126 10.03 3.31 11.52
C ASP A 126 11.57 3.41 11.63
N ALA A 127 12.28 3.11 10.54
CA ALA A 127 13.73 3.22 10.48
C ALA A 127 14.26 4.67 10.56
N TYR A 128 13.45 5.65 10.18
CA TYR A 128 13.84 7.07 10.18
C TYR A 128 13.26 7.85 11.36
N TRP A 129 12.42 7.20 12.17
CA TRP A 129 11.65 7.86 13.22
C TRP A 129 12.53 8.60 14.23
N ASP A 130 13.48 7.88 14.83
CA ASP A 130 14.37 8.44 15.86
C ASP A 130 15.22 9.59 15.30
N ALA A 131 15.75 9.42 14.08
CA ALA A 131 16.58 10.45 13.45
C ALA A 131 15.77 11.71 13.08
N TYR A 132 14.52 11.55 12.68
CA TYR A 132 13.65 12.68 12.39
C TYR A 132 13.40 13.55 13.64
N PHE A 133 13.08 12.94 14.77
CA PHE A 133 12.85 13.68 16.02
C PHE A 133 14.13 14.21 16.66
N ALA A 134 15.25 13.52 16.51
CA ALA A 134 16.57 14.01 16.95
C ALA A 134 17.06 15.20 16.12
N LYS A 135 16.38 15.54 15.01
CA LYS A 135 16.80 16.57 14.04
C LYS A 135 18.23 16.37 13.51
N GLU A 136 18.65 15.11 13.47
CA GLU A 136 19.96 14.77 12.93
C GLU A 136 19.95 14.83 11.40
N PRO A 137 21.01 15.34 10.76
CA PRO A 137 21.12 15.31 9.31
C PRO A 137 21.32 13.84 8.88
N LEU A 138 20.29 13.28 8.23
CA LEU A 138 20.38 11.94 7.64
C LEU A 138 21.30 12.00 6.43
N HIS A 139 22.48 11.41 6.55
CA HIS A 139 23.41 11.24 5.44
C HIS A 139 22.81 10.19 4.48
N SER A 140 22.95 10.41 3.19
CA SER A 140 22.55 9.46 2.16
C SER A 140 23.31 8.12 2.36
N GLY A 141 22.63 7.11 2.89
CA GLY A 141 23.22 5.81 3.22
C GLY A 141 23.02 5.36 4.67
N TYR A 142 22.49 6.20 5.54
CA TYR A 142 22.15 5.78 6.89
C TYR A 142 20.91 4.87 6.84
N ILE A 143 21.12 3.60 7.03
CA ILE A 143 20.09 2.62 7.39
C ILE A 143 20.39 2.26 8.84
N PRO A 144 19.51 2.57 9.79
CA PRO A 144 19.70 2.12 11.16
C PRO A 144 19.64 0.58 11.19
N LEU A 145 20.80 -0.06 11.28
CA LEU A 145 20.91 -1.53 11.30
C LEU A 145 20.34 -2.17 12.58
N GLN A 146 19.95 -1.36 13.57
CA GLN A 146 19.57 -1.85 14.89
C GLN A 146 18.11 -2.30 15.05
N LYS A 147 17.23 -2.06 14.07
CA LYS A 147 15.82 -2.49 14.15
C LYS A 147 15.42 -3.62 13.19
N LEU A 148 16.38 -4.33 12.62
CA LEU A 148 16.13 -5.50 11.76
C LEU A 148 15.80 -6.80 12.54
N GLU A 149 15.43 -6.71 13.82
CA GLU A 149 15.01 -7.87 14.62
C GLU A 149 13.59 -8.35 14.31
N LYS A 150 12.83 -7.60 13.52
CA LYS A 150 11.51 -8.00 13.03
C LYS A 150 11.64 -8.46 11.59
N GLY A 151 11.37 -9.72 11.36
CA GLY A 151 11.48 -10.31 10.04
C GLY A 151 10.31 -11.24 9.73
N CYS A 152 10.25 -11.67 8.49
CA CYS A 152 9.31 -12.68 8.05
C CYS A 152 10.08 -13.88 7.54
N SER A 153 9.55 -15.06 7.75
CA SER A 153 10.07 -16.30 7.18
C SER A 153 9.11 -16.83 6.12
N ALA A 154 9.64 -17.29 5.00
CA ALA A 154 8.84 -17.92 3.98
C ALA A 154 9.53 -19.16 3.45
N PHE A 155 8.75 -20.16 3.03
CA PHE A 155 9.26 -21.30 2.32
C PHE A 155 8.39 -21.62 1.09
N ILE A 156 9.00 -22.24 0.10
CA ILE A 156 8.32 -22.78 -1.06
C ILE A 156 8.78 -24.24 -1.20
N ALA A 157 7.82 -25.17 -1.22
CA ALA A 157 8.07 -26.56 -1.52
C ALA A 157 7.40 -26.92 -2.86
N THR A 158 8.11 -27.65 -3.73
CA THR A 158 7.63 -28.05 -5.06
C THR A 158 8.12 -29.44 -5.43
N GLY A 159 7.48 -30.08 -6.41
CA GLY A 159 7.89 -31.38 -6.92
C GLY A 159 7.95 -32.44 -5.82
N ASP A 160 9.06 -33.19 -5.72
CA ASP A 160 9.22 -34.28 -4.78
C ASP A 160 9.26 -33.88 -3.29
N ALA A 161 9.30 -32.58 -3.02
CA ALA A 161 9.18 -32.03 -1.66
C ALA A 161 7.74 -31.96 -1.14
N THR A 162 6.73 -32.31 -1.99
CA THR A 162 5.31 -32.37 -1.65
C THR A 162 4.70 -33.68 -2.09
N ALA A 163 3.77 -34.21 -1.28
CA ALA A 163 3.19 -35.55 -1.51
C ALA A 163 2.41 -35.69 -2.84
N ASP A 164 1.87 -34.59 -3.32
CA ASP A 164 1.04 -34.49 -4.54
C ASP A 164 1.70 -33.70 -5.67
N HIS A 165 3.01 -33.42 -5.54
CA HIS A 165 3.80 -32.60 -6.46
C HIS A 165 3.26 -31.16 -6.68
N GLN A 166 2.30 -30.71 -5.85
CA GLN A 166 1.78 -29.35 -5.91
C GLN A 166 2.75 -28.36 -5.27
N ARG A 167 2.57 -27.09 -5.60
CA ARG A 167 3.32 -26.01 -4.97
C ARG A 167 2.70 -25.65 -3.63
N VAL A 168 3.48 -25.74 -2.56
CA VAL A 168 3.10 -25.26 -1.23
C VAL A 168 3.95 -24.04 -0.88
N ILE A 169 3.30 -22.98 -0.43
CA ILE A 169 3.95 -21.76 0.04
C ILE A 169 3.48 -21.52 1.45
N GLY A 170 4.42 -21.34 2.37
CA GLY A 170 4.15 -20.91 3.73
C GLY A 170 4.88 -19.60 4.01
N HIS A 171 4.25 -18.74 4.77
CA HIS A 171 4.81 -17.46 5.21
C HIS A 171 4.42 -17.22 6.66
N ASP A 172 5.38 -16.81 7.47
CA ASP A 172 5.20 -16.43 8.86
C ASP A 172 5.75 -15.00 9.04
N ALA A 173 4.90 -14.11 9.58
CA ALA A 173 5.22 -12.71 9.83
C ALA A 173 5.35 -12.50 11.35
N TRP A 174 6.51 -12.04 11.83
CA TRP A 174 6.82 -11.83 13.24
C TRP A 174 7.78 -10.65 13.47
#